data_9700d637b4905ec1e90a723cbae249bf
#
_entry.id   9700d637b4905ec1e90a723cbae249bf
#
_cell.length_a   1.000
_cell.length_b   1.000
_cell.length_c   1.000
_cell.angle_alpha   90.00
_cell.angle_beta   90.00
_cell.angle_gamma   90.00
#
_symmetry.space_group_name_H-M   'P 1'
#
loop_
_entity.id
_entity.type
_entity.pdbx_description
1 polymer ?
#
loop_
_entity_poly.entity_id
_entity_poly.type
_entity_poly.pdbx_seq_one_letter_code
_entity_poly.pdbx_strand_id
1 'polypeptide(L)'
;MGSAGTVLLVASRSLRYRLSGVLLTIASVALSVFVLLGVEHVRQEARTGFASTVSGVDLIVGARTGEINLLLLSIFRIGTATANVSWESVEQLEQQNNVVWTVPISLGDSHRSFRVIGTTEGFFTHYKYGANRALTFQKGKSFDAIPEVVLGARVAKELGYQLGESLVLSHGMADTSFTHHDQMPLSVSGILAATGTPVDNALFVSLEAIEAMHSDGESEDHRGHNEHEDHDQHEEQEDHDAHVNEKHERYDAHEEHESHDAQEEHESHDAREEQPEYGDNDVHKDHDEHHAGHDHSPIGTVTAVLVGLNSPITTLQVKRWVDEFEGEALLAILPGVALTQLWELVGNVEAVL
;
A
#
# COMPACT_ATOMS: atom_id res chain seq x y z
N MET A 1 -45.38 65.46 15.16
CA MET A 1 -44.60 64.20 15.44
C MET A 1 -45.04 63.18 14.44
N GLY A 2 -44.21 62.82 13.48
CA GLY A 2 -44.60 62.13 12.29
C GLY A 2 -44.98 60.65 12.56
N SER A 3 -45.84 60.12 11.74
CA SER A 3 -46.32 58.73 11.74
C SER A 3 -45.22 57.65 11.83
N ALA A 4 -44.02 57.95 11.38
CA ALA A 4 -42.83 57.09 11.47
C ALA A 4 -42.37 56.85 12.92
N GLY A 5 -42.45 57.85 13.81
CA GLY A 5 -42.06 57.71 15.23
C GLY A 5 -43.05 56.84 16.02
N THR A 6 -44.34 56.91 15.71
CA THR A 6 -45.38 56.04 16.33
C THR A 6 -45.27 54.63 15.87
N VAL A 7 -44.97 54.37 14.60
CA VAL A 7 -44.74 53.02 14.05
C VAL A 7 -43.52 52.39 14.70
N LEU A 8 -42.41 53.12 14.85
CA LEU A 8 -41.18 52.61 15.50
C LEU A 8 -41.41 52.28 16.99
N LEU A 9 -42.21 53.10 17.71
CA LEU A 9 -42.55 52.85 19.11
C LEU A 9 -43.43 51.60 19.29
N VAL A 10 -44.42 51.42 18.42
CA VAL A 10 -45.30 50.22 18.45
C VAL A 10 -44.47 48.97 18.06
N ALA A 11 -43.63 49.06 17.03
CA ALA A 11 -42.76 47.98 16.61
C ALA A 11 -41.80 47.57 17.74
N SER A 12 -41.16 48.52 18.42
CA SER A 12 -40.22 48.21 19.52
C SER A 12 -40.91 47.59 20.73
N ARG A 13 -42.13 48.01 21.07
CA ARG A 13 -42.93 47.38 22.12
C ARG A 13 -43.41 45.96 21.76
N SER A 14 -43.83 45.75 20.52
CA SER A 14 -44.20 44.43 20.00
C SER A 14 -43.01 43.48 20.00
N LEU A 15 -41.81 43.97 19.62
CA LEU A 15 -40.58 43.20 19.63
C LEU A 15 -40.19 42.75 21.05
N ARG A 16 -40.29 43.65 22.04
CA ARG A 16 -40.04 43.30 23.46
C ARG A 16 -40.98 42.22 23.99
N TYR A 17 -42.26 42.20 23.57
CA TYR A 17 -43.25 41.25 24.00
C TYR A 17 -43.01 39.84 23.39
N ARG A 18 -42.36 39.80 22.20
CA ARG A 18 -42.00 38.55 21.49
C ARG A 18 -40.52 38.26 21.54
N LEU A 19 -39.78 38.83 22.52
CA LEU A 19 -38.34 38.80 22.59
C LEU A 19 -37.78 37.33 22.57
N SER A 20 -38.47 36.40 23.25
CA SER A 20 -38.09 34.99 23.27
C SER A 20 -38.17 34.32 21.88
N GLY A 21 -39.24 34.61 21.13
CA GLY A 21 -39.41 34.10 19.77
C GLY A 21 -38.37 34.68 18.79
N VAL A 22 -38.12 36.01 18.90
CA VAL A 22 -37.10 36.67 18.07
C VAL A 22 -35.70 36.18 18.38
N LEU A 23 -35.36 35.99 19.66
CA LEU A 23 -34.05 35.41 20.06
C LEU A 23 -33.92 33.99 19.58
N LEU A 24 -34.96 33.18 19.65
CA LEU A 24 -34.92 31.80 19.14
C LEU A 24 -34.71 31.74 17.63
N THR A 25 -35.37 32.64 16.87
CA THR A 25 -35.18 32.72 15.41
C THR A 25 -33.75 33.19 15.06
N ILE A 26 -33.24 34.20 15.75
CA ILE A 26 -31.88 34.66 15.55
C ILE A 26 -30.88 33.56 15.91
N ALA A 27 -31.08 32.86 17.03
CA ALA A 27 -30.20 31.74 17.43
C ALA A 27 -30.21 30.60 16.41
N SER A 28 -31.40 30.27 15.88
CA SER A 28 -31.56 29.23 14.85
C SER A 28 -30.82 29.61 13.54
N VAL A 29 -31.00 30.84 13.07
CA VAL A 29 -30.30 31.34 11.87
C VAL A 29 -28.81 31.39 12.11
N ALA A 30 -28.37 31.92 13.26
CA ALA A 30 -26.97 32.00 13.61
C ALA A 30 -26.32 30.63 13.70
N LEU A 31 -27.01 29.63 14.26
CA LEU A 31 -26.55 28.23 14.31
C LEU A 31 -26.43 27.64 12.92
N SER A 32 -27.44 27.87 12.05
CA SER A 32 -27.39 27.37 10.66
C SER A 32 -26.21 27.97 9.87
N VAL A 33 -26.00 29.27 9.99
CA VAL A 33 -24.87 29.95 9.35
C VAL A 33 -23.54 29.48 9.94
N PHE A 34 -23.47 29.31 11.26
CA PHE A 34 -22.25 28.78 11.92
C PHE A 34 -21.90 27.36 11.44
N VAL A 35 -22.87 26.48 11.34
CA VAL A 35 -22.66 25.11 10.81
C VAL A 35 -22.20 25.17 9.35
N LEU A 36 -22.86 25.97 8.51
CA LEU A 36 -22.49 26.10 7.11
C LEU A 36 -21.05 26.61 6.94
N LEU A 37 -20.69 27.68 7.64
CA LEU A 37 -19.33 28.24 7.60
C LEU A 37 -18.29 27.28 8.20
N GLY A 38 -18.67 26.55 9.26
CA GLY A 38 -17.82 25.53 9.88
C GLY A 38 -17.50 24.38 8.92
N VAL A 39 -18.52 23.86 8.23
CA VAL A 39 -18.33 22.82 7.22
C VAL A 39 -17.44 23.30 6.07
N GLU A 40 -17.71 24.50 5.55
CA GLU A 40 -16.89 25.07 4.46
C GLU A 40 -15.45 25.33 4.90
N HIS A 41 -15.23 25.79 6.12
CA HIS A 41 -13.88 25.96 6.67
C HIS A 41 -13.12 24.64 6.78
N VAL A 42 -13.75 23.61 7.34
CA VAL A 42 -13.15 22.26 7.43
C VAL A 42 -12.84 21.70 6.04
N ARG A 43 -13.74 21.90 5.09
CA ARG A 43 -13.54 21.50 3.68
C ARG A 43 -12.34 22.20 3.05
N GLN A 44 -12.22 23.51 3.24
CA GLN A 44 -11.11 24.32 2.73
C GLN A 44 -9.78 23.88 3.33
N GLU A 45 -9.72 23.69 4.64
CA GLU A 45 -8.54 23.17 5.35
C GLU A 45 -8.17 21.78 4.89
N ALA A 46 -9.14 20.88 4.73
CA ALA A 46 -8.90 19.56 4.18
C ALA A 46 -8.29 19.64 2.77
N ARG A 47 -8.89 20.40 1.86
CA ARG A 47 -8.34 20.61 0.51
C ARG A 47 -6.90 21.11 0.54
N THR A 48 -6.62 22.11 1.34
CA THR A 48 -5.28 22.69 1.47
C THR A 48 -4.29 21.69 2.06
N GLY A 49 -4.70 20.94 3.07
CA GLY A 49 -3.90 19.88 3.70
C GLY A 49 -3.55 18.77 2.71
N PHE A 50 -4.52 18.28 1.95
CA PHE A 50 -4.29 17.28 0.91
C PHE A 50 -3.42 17.80 -0.23
N ALA A 51 -3.69 19.00 -0.74
CA ALA A 51 -2.89 19.60 -1.81
C ALA A 51 -1.44 19.86 -1.40
N SER A 52 -1.20 20.07 -0.10
CA SER A 52 0.13 20.29 0.44
C SER A 52 0.89 19.01 0.79
N THR A 53 0.26 17.84 0.66
CA THR A 53 0.90 16.58 1.07
C THR A 53 2.08 16.22 0.19
N VAL A 54 2.04 16.52 -1.11
CA VAL A 54 3.08 16.19 -2.08
C VAL A 54 3.53 17.44 -2.82
N SER A 55 4.80 17.76 -2.65
CA SER A 55 5.48 18.81 -3.41
C SER A 55 6.79 18.27 -3.96
N GLY A 56 7.18 18.71 -5.15
CA GLY A 56 8.46 18.36 -5.74
C GLY A 56 8.56 16.95 -6.32
N VAL A 57 7.45 16.20 -6.39
CA VAL A 57 7.33 14.94 -7.12
C VAL A 57 6.64 15.24 -8.44
N ASP A 58 7.28 14.95 -9.56
CA ASP A 58 6.75 15.24 -10.90
C ASP A 58 5.83 14.13 -11.39
N LEU A 59 6.21 12.86 -11.15
CA LEU A 59 5.42 11.67 -11.50
C LEU A 59 5.42 10.67 -10.34
N ILE A 60 4.35 9.88 -10.29
CA ILE A 60 4.30 8.64 -9.50
C ILE A 60 4.06 7.51 -10.48
N VAL A 61 4.93 6.52 -10.44
CA VAL A 61 4.85 5.32 -11.29
C VAL A 61 4.46 4.14 -10.44
N GLY A 62 3.58 3.31 -10.94
CA GLY A 62 3.12 2.07 -10.26
C GLY A 62 2.46 1.13 -11.24
N ALA A 63 2.00 -0.02 -10.76
CA ALA A 63 1.21 -0.94 -11.56
C ALA A 63 -0.10 -0.29 -12.03
N ARG A 64 -0.60 -0.72 -13.19
CA ARG A 64 -1.78 -0.12 -13.84
C ARG A 64 -3.08 -0.47 -13.12
N THR A 65 -3.36 0.24 -12.02
CA THR A 65 -4.53 0.04 -11.15
C THR A 65 -5.55 1.18 -11.19
N GLY A 66 -5.19 2.32 -11.79
CA GLY A 66 -6.00 3.54 -11.86
C GLY A 66 -5.34 4.73 -11.14
N GLU A 67 -5.51 5.93 -11.71
CA GLU A 67 -4.80 7.14 -11.27
C GLU A 67 -5.09 7.51 -9.81
N ILE A 68 -6.36 7.50 -9.40
CA ILE A 68 -6.77 7.82 -8.03
C ILE A 68 -6.29 6.74 -7.06
N ASN A 69 -6.38 5.46 -7.44
CA ASN A 69 -5.92 4.37 -6.58
C ASN A 69 -4.41 4.45 -6.33
N LEU A 70 -3.63 4.67 -7.38
CA LEU A 70 -2.18 4.82 -7.26
C LEU A 70 -1.81 6.04 -6.39
N LEU A 71 -2.52 7.17 -6.52
CA LEU A 71 -2.32 8.34 -5.66
C LEU A 71 -2.64 8.03 -4.19
N LEU A 72 -3.81 7.45 -3.93
CA LEU A 72 -4.25 7.12 -2.57
C LEU A 72 -3.27 6.15 -1.90
N LEU A 73 -2.83 5.16 -2.63
CA LEU A 73 -1.91 4.14 -2.13
C LEU A 73 -0.52 4.73 -1.84
N SER A 74 0.11 5.38 -2.83
CA SER A 74 1.50 5.84 -2.72
C SER A 74 1.70 7.03 -1.76
N ILE A 75 0.75 7.97 -1.73
CA ILE A 75 0.89 9.20 -0.96
C ILE A 75 0.10 9.16 0.35
N PHE A 76 -1.18 8.77 0.27
CA PHE A 76 -2.05 8.76 1.45
C PHE A 76 -2.01 7.44 2.20
N ARG A 77 -1.41 6.39 1.60
CA ARG A 77 -1.26 5.04 2.19
C ARG A 77 -2.61 4.41 2.51
N ILE A 78 -3.62 4.74 1.69
CA ILE A 78 -4.98 4.22 1.76
C ILE A 78 -5.14 3.12 0.72
N GLY A 79 -5.66 1.96 1.13
CA GLY A 79 -5.84 0.81 0.27
C GLY A 79 -4.69 -0.21 0.38
N THR A 80 -4.71 -1.19 -0.50
CA THR A 80 -3.69 -2.25 -0.63
C THR A 80 -3.24 -2.33 -2.08
N ALA A 81 -1.97 -2.63 -2.30
CA ALA A 81 -1.44 -2.88 -3.63
C ALA A 81 -2.04 -4.18 -4.18
N THR A 82 -2.59 -4.13 -5.39
CA THR A 82 -3.10 -5.30 -6.12
C THR A 82 -2.05 -5.88 -7.06
N ALA A 83 -1.03 -5.11 -7.39
CA ALA A 83 0.14 -5.49 -8.16
C ALA A 83 1.29 -4.58 -7.78
N ASN A 84 2.51 -5.07 -7.90
CA ASN A 84 3.75 -4.36 -7.65
C ASN A 84 4.48 -4.08 -8.97
N VAL A 85 5.52 -3.26 -8.90
CA VAL A 85 6.46 -2.94 -9.99
C VAL A 85 7.74 -3.74 -9.77
N SER A 86 8.22 -4.41 -10.79
CA SER A 86 9.48 -5.16 -10.71
C SER A 86 10.67 -4.21 -10.54
N TRP A 87 11.71 -4.68 -9.83
CA TRP A 87 12.92 -3.88 -9.64
C TRP A 87 13.63 -3.57 -10.97
N GLU A 88 13.58 -4.51 -11.91
CA GLU A 88 14.09 -4.28 -13.27
C GLU A 88 13.43 -3.08 -13.96
N SER A 89 12.09 -2.93 -13.81
CA SER A 89 11.36 -1.78 -14.34
C SER A 89 11.77 -0.47 -13.66
N VAL A 90 12.09 -0.51 -12.36
CA VAL A 90 12.62 0.66 -11.63
C VAL A 90 13.97 1.07 -12.19
N GLU A 91 14.90 0.13 -12.39
CA GLU A 91 16.22 0.39 -12.96
C GLU A 91 16.15 0.97 -14.37
N GLN A 92 15.25 0.44 -15.20
CA GLN A 92 15.04 0.98 -16.55
C GLN A 92 14.46 2.39 -16.52
N LEU A 93 13.59 2.71 -15.54
CA LEU A 93 13.07 4.05 -15.32
C LEU A 93 14.18 5.02 -14.89
N GLU A 94 15.07 4.62 -14.01
CA GLU A 94 16.22 5.42 -13.56
C GLU A 94 17.18 5.78 -14.68
N GLN A 95 17.33 4.90 -15.66
CA GLN A 95 18.20 5.11 -16.83
C GLN A 95 17.63 6.11 -17.84
N GLN A 96 16.38 6.60 -17.67
CA GLN A 96 15.80 7.58 -18.58
C GLN A 96 16.48 8.95 -18.44
N ASN A 97 16.89 9.51 -19.56
CA ASN A 97 17.69 10.75 -19.61
C ASN A 97 17.10 11.97 -18.88
N ASN A 98 15.78 11.97 -18.69
CA ASN A 98 15.05 13.09 -18.08
C ASN A 98 14.73 12.87 -16.60
N VAL A 99 15.01 11.68 -16.08
CA VAL A 99 14.85 11.34 -14.66
C VAL A 99 16.08 11.82 -13.90
N VAL A 100 15.85 12.57 -12.84
CA VAL A 100 16.90 13.12 -11.97
C VAL A 100 17.06 12.28 -10.71
N TRP A 101 15.93 11.78 -10.18
CA TRP A 101 15.92 10.91 -9.03
C TRP A 101 14.65 10.05 -9.04
N THR A 102 14.76 8.89 -8.44
CA THR A 102 13.67 8.01 -8.11
C THR A 102 13.68 7.72 -6.62
N VAL A 103 12.51 7.50 -6.07
CA VAL A 103 12.32 7.04 -4.68
C VAL A 103 11.29 5.93 -4.70
N PRO A 104 11.74 4.69 -4.68
CA PRO A 104 10.83 3.55 -4.61
C PRO A 104 10.17 3.46 -3.23
N ILE A 105 8.93 2.96 -3.22
CA ILE A 105 8.11 2.76 -2.04
C ILE A 105 7.53 1.36 -2.05
N SER A 106 7.79 0.60 -1.01
CA SER A 106 7.15 -0.70 -0.73
C SER A 106 6.19 -0.58 0.45
N LEU A 107 4.99 -1.12 0.30
CA LEU A 107 3.91 -1.10 1.29
C LEU A 107 3.38 -2.52 1.50
N GLY A 108 3.16 -2.89 2.73
CA GLY A 108 2.63 -4.23 3.06
C GLY A 108 2.54 -4.44 4.57
N ASP A 109 3.53 -3.95 5.26
CA ASP A 109 3.68 -4.16 6.69
C ASP A 109 3.04 -3.06 7.53
N SER A 110 2.89 -3.35 8.80
CA SER A 110 2.38 -2.43 9.80
C SER A 110 3.04 -2.63 11.15
N HIS A 111 2.89 -1.64 12.00
CA HIS A 111 3.22 -1.71 13.41
C HIS A 111 2.13 -1.01 14.22
N ARG A 112 1.38 -1.76 15.04
CA ARG A 112 0.32 -1.22 15.90
C ARG A 112 -0.62 -0.28 15.14
N SER A 113 -1.13 -0.74 13.99
CA SER A 113 -2.03 0.02 13.08
C SER A 113 -1.39 1.18 12.31
N PHE A 114 -0.10 1.46 12.48
CA PHE A 114 0.63 2.39 11.64
C PHE A 114 1.27 1.66 10.45
N ARG A 115 1.22 2.28 9.28
CA ARG A 115 1.82 1.73 8.06
C ARG A 115 3.34 1.78 8.11
N VAL A 116 3.97 0.72 7.65
CA VAL A 116 5.40 0.67 7.37
C VAL A 116 5.64 0.95 5.89
N ILE A 117 6.67 1.69 5.61
CA ILE A 117 7.10 2.08 4.27
C ILE A 117 8.54 1.64 4.11
N GLY A 118 8.76 0.66 3.23
CA GLY A 118 10.08 0.36 2.70
C GLY A 118 10.45 1.42 1.68
N THR A 119 11.61 2.05 1.81
CA THR A 119 12.09 3.10 0.90
C THR A 119 13.59 3.27 0.99
N THR A 120 14.15 4.23 0.24
CA THR A 120 15.57 4.59 0.28
C THR A 120 15.77 5.90 1.07
N GLU A 121 17.04 6.21 1.40
CA GLU A 121 17.39 7.52 1.99
C GLU A 121 16.96 8.71 1.11
N GLY A 122 16.84 8.47 -0.19
CA GLY A 122 16.32 9.44 -1.17
C GLY A 122 14.96 10.00 -0.77
N PHE A 123 14.13 9.24 -0.04
CA PHE A 123 12.85 9.74 0.45
C PHE A 123 13.01 10.97 1.34
N PHE A 124 13.92 10.97 2.29
CA PHE A 124 14.12 12.08 3.22
C PHE A 124 14.76 13.30 2.54
N THR A 125 15.47 13.08 1.43
CA THR A 125 16.13 14.13 0.66
C THR A 125 15.22 14.78 -0.36
N HIS A 126 14.42 13.99 -1.09
CA HIS A 126 13.67 14.44 -2.25
C HIS A 126 12.19 14.72 -1.95
N TYR A 127 11.59 13.97 -1.01
CA TYR A 127 10.19 14.20 -0.65
C TYR A 127 10.03 15.57 0.05
N LYS A 128 9.08 16.36 -0.43
CA LYS A 128 8.76 17.69 0.11
C LYS A 128 7.28 17.81 0.35
N TYR A 129 6.89 18.69 1.24
CA TYR A 129 5.52 18.94 1.61
C TYR A 129 5.23 20.46 1.73
N GLY A 130 3.94 20.83 1.76
CA GLY A 130 3.52 22.22 1.84
C GLY A 130 4.06 23.06 0.68
N ALA A 131 4.56 24.22 1.00
CA ALA A 131 5.22 25.11 0.03
C ALA A 131 6.68 24.65 -0.23
N ASN A 132 6.85 23.42 -0.69
CA ASN A 132 8.16 22.84 -1.06
C ASN A 132 9.16 22.72 0.12
N ARG A 133 8.63 22.42 1.33
CA ARG A 133 9.45 22.24 2.54
C ARG A 133 10.06 20.84 2.58
N ALA A 134 11.35 20.74 2.86
CA ALA A 134 12.05 19.48 3.06
C ALA A 134 11.65 18.83 4.39
N LEU A 135 11.73 17.49 4.44
CA LEU A 135 11.65 16.73 5.67
C LEU A 135 12.84 17.08 6.57
N THR A 136 12.60 17.16 7.86
CA THR A 136 13.66 17.37 8.87
C THR A 136 13.49 16.39 10.02
N PHE A 137 14.60 16.01 10.62
CA PHE A 137 14.61 15.16 11.80
C PHE A 137 14.46 16.01 13.07
N GLN A 138 13.53 15.64 13.92
CA GLN A 138 13.43 16.20 15.26
C GLN A 138 14.53 15.61 16.18
N LYS A 139 14.82 14.32 16.01
CA LYS A 139 15.87 13.59 16.72
C LYS A 139 16.48 12.54 15.79
N GLY A 140 17.76 12.24 15.98
CA GLY A 140 18.46 11.20 15.23
C GLY A 140 18.70 11.58 13.78
N LYS A 141 18.75 10.56 12.92
CA LYS A 141 19.07 10.65 11.49
C LYS A 141 18.29 9.60 10.68
N SER A 142 18.50 9.58 9.36
CA SER A 142 18.05 8.50 8.49
C SER A 142 18.62 7.16 8.92
N PHE A 143 18.03 6.07 8.43
CA PHE A 143 18.62 4.74 8.59
C PHE A 143 19.87 4.62 7.70
N ASP A 144 20.94 4.01 8.23
CA ASP A 144 22.17 3.72 7.50
C ASP A 144 22.39 2.22 7.34
N ALA A 145 21.71 1.42 8.16
CA ALA A 145 21.91 -0.03 8.22
C ALA A 145 20.59 -0.78 8.46
N ILE A 146 20.62 -2.07 8.19
CA ILE A 146 19.61 -3.02 8.63
C ILE A 146 20.05 -3.52 10.03
N PRO A 147 19.16 -3.58 11.03
CA PRO A 147 17.73 -3.21 11.04
C PRO A 147 17.49 -1.84 11.73
N GLU A 148 17.27 -0.81 10.97
CA GLU A 148 16.96 0.52 11.50
C GLU A 148 15.60 1.03 10.99
N VAL A 149 14.94 1.88 11.80
CA VAL A 149 13.63 2.48 11.48
C VAL A 149 13.60 3.95 11.83
N VAL A 150 13.03 4.75 10.93
CA VAL A 150 12.69 6.16 11.17
C VAL A 150 11.19 6.27 11.44
N LEU A 151 10.82 7.00 12.49
CA LEU A 151 9.44 7.20 12.90
C LEU A 151 8.90 8.55 12.43
N GLY A 152 7.68 8.57 11.93
CA GLY A 152 6.90 9.79 11.80
C GLY A 152 6.57 10.41 13.16
N ALA A 153 6.40 11.71 13.20
CA ALA A 153 6.21 12.45 14.45
C ALA A 153 5.04 11.95 15.31
N ARG A 154 3.93 11.57 14.66
CA ARG A 154 2.74 11.09 15.36
C ARG A 154 2.95 9.66 15.90
N VAL A 155 3.60 8.79 15.13
CA VAL A 155 3.95 7.44 15.57
C VAL A 155 4.79 7.49 16.85
N ALA A 156 5.88 8.26 16.83
CA ALA A 156 6.75 8.40 17.99
C ALA A 156 6.00 8.96 19.21
N LYS A 157 5.11 9.93 19.00
CA LYS A 157 4.32 10.55 20.08
C LYS A 157 3.26 9.61 20.66
N GLU A 158 2.49 8.91 19.82
CA GLU A 158 1.37 8.07 20.26
C GLU A 158 1.86 6.76 20.88
N LEU A 159 2.93 6.18 20.34
CA LEU A 159 3.50 4.93 20.85
C LEU A 159 4.59 5.14 21.92
N GLY A 160 5.05 6.38 22.10
CA GLY A 160 6.01 6.75 23.13
C GLY A 160 7.45 6.38 22.84
N TYR A 161 7.80 6.00 21.60
CA TYR A 161 9.14 5.55 21.23
C TYR A 161 10.20 6.66 21.29
N GLN A 162 11.40 6.26 21.67
CA GLN A 162 12.60 7.09 21.69
C GLN A 162 13.71 6.49 20.81
N LEU A 163 14.75 7.27 20.53
CA LEU A 163 15.92 6.78 19.80
C LEU A 163 16.56 5.59 20.49
N GLY A 164 16.95 4.59 19.72
CA GLY A 164 17.58 3.35 20.17
C GLY A 164 16.62 2.31 20.75
N GLU A 165 15.34 2.59 20.88
CA GLU A 165 14.36 1.58 21.26
C GLU A 165 14.07 0.61 20.12
N SER A 166 13.81 -0.65 20.47
CA SER A 166 13.50 -1.70 19.52
C SER A 166 12.00 -1.87 19.32
N LEU A 167 11.60 -2.16 18.09
CA LEU A 167 10.24 -2.53 17.73
C LEU A 167 10.22 -3.68 16.70
N VAL A 168 9.10 -4.40 16.63
CA VAL A 168 8.89 -5.52 15.73
C VAL A 168 7.74 -5.17 14.79
N LEU A 169 7.88 -5.51 13.50
CA LEU A 169 6.86 -5.32 12.49
C LEU A 169 5.95 -6.56 12.39
N SER A 170 4.78 -6.35 11.80
CA SER A 170 3.81 -7.41 11.53
C SER A 170 3.23 -7.26 10.12
N HIS A 171 2.86 -8.37 9.49
CA HIS A 171 2.17 -8.35 8.20
C HIS A 171 0.73 -7.89 8.36
N GLY A 172 0.29 -7.03 7.42
CA GLY A 172 -1.07 -6.56 7.33
C GLY A 172 -1.43 -5.48 8.37
N MET A 173 -2.68 -5.00 8.30
CA MET A 173 -3.19 -3.88 9.11
C MET A 173 -4.01 -4.32 10.33
N ALA A 174 -4.20 -5.62 10.55
CA ALA A 174 -5.01 -6.13 11.66
C ALA A 174 -4.14 -6.41 12.89
N ASP A 175 -4.66 -6.09 14.07
CA ASP A 175 -4.04 -6.44 15.36
C ASP A 175 -3.93 -7.96 15.59
N THR A 176 -4.53 -8.76 14.71
CA THR A 176 -4.52 -10.23 14.70
C THR A 176 -3.64 -10.81 13.59
N SER A 177 -2.58 -10.12 13.19
CA SER A 177 -1.61 -10.71 12.26
C SER A 177 -0.92 -11.90 12.93
N PHE A 178 -1.02 -13.07 12.28
CA PHE A 178 -0.43 -14.32 12.79
C PHE A 178 1.06 -14.46 12.48
N THR A 179 1.60 -13.55 11.67
CA THR A 179 3.02 -13.55 11.28
C THR A 179 3.71 -12.33 11.87
N HIS A 180 4.50 -12.54 12.91
CA HIS A 180 5.35 -11.53 13.52
C HIS A 180 6.79 -11.78 13.11
N HIS A 181 7.50 -10.74 12.71
CA HIS A 181 8.94 -10.80 12.42
C HIS A 181 9.77 -10.65 13.69
N ASP A 182 9.52 -11.51 14.68
CA ASP A 182 10.22 -11.47 16.00
C ASP A 182 11.73 -11.71 15.87
N GLN A 183 12.17 -12.26 14.74
CA GLN A 183 13.58 -12.59 14.49
C GLN A 183 14.42 -11.36 14.11
N MET A 184 13.80 -10.25 13.63
CA MET A 184 14.50 -9.04 13.23
C MET A 184 13.91 -7.78 13.88
N PRO A 185 14.21 -7.51 15.18
CA PRO A 185 13.79 -6.28 15.82
C PRO A 185 14.52 -5.08 15.21
N LEU A 186 13.77 -4.03 14.86
CA LEU A 186 14.28 -2.79 14.29
C LEU A 186 14.60 -1.77 15.38
N SER A 187 15.72 -1.08 15.25
CA SER A 187 16.13 -0.01 16.18
C SER A 187 15.73 1.36 15.64
N VAL A 188 15.15 2.21 16.47
CA VAL A 188 14.76 3.57 16.11
C VAL A 188 16.01 4.45 15.91
N SER A 189 16.37 4.75 14.64
CA SER A 189 17.49 5.61 14.26
C SER A 189 17.12 7.09 14.18
N GLY A 190 15.85 7.40 13.89
CA GLY A 190 15.39 8.78 13.73
C GLY A 190 13.91 8.99 14.01
N ILE A 191 13.58 10.23 14.35
CA ILE A 191 12.19 10.71 14.51
C ILE A 191 12.06 11.98 13.69
N LEU A 192 11.12 11.99 12.74
CA LEU A 192 10.84 13.15 11.91
C LEU A 192 10.15 14.27 12.69
N ALA A 193 10.41 15.51 12.32
CA ALA A 193 9.63 16.65 12.75
C ALA A 193 8.21 16.58 12.17
N ALA A 194 7.23 17.11 12.91
CA ALA A 194 5.84 17.09 12.48
C ALA A 194 5.63 17.89 11.19
N THR A 195 4.98 17.27 10.23
CA THR A 195 4.70 17.83 8.90
C THR A 195 3.23 18.22 8.72
N GLY A 196 2.31 17.62 9.48
CA GLY A 196 0.86 17.71 9.27
C GLY A 196 0.38 16.92 8.05
N THR A 197 1.18 15.97 7.55
CA THR A 197 0.88 15.13 6.39
C THR A 197 0.85 13.65 6.78
N PRO A 198 0.45 12.73 5.89
CA PRO A 198 0.50 11.29 6.15
C PRO A 198 1.90 10.76 6.54
N VAL A 199 2.98 11.50 6.27
CA VAL A 199 4.34 11.18 6.72
C VAL A 199 4.41 11.01 8.23
N ASP A 200 3.67 11.81 8.98
CA ASP A 200 3.64 11.76 10.44
C ASP A 200 3.09 10.43 10.99
N ASN A 201 2.29 9.71 10.19
CA ASN A 201 1.59 8.48 10.55
C ASN A 201 2.27 7.20 10.03
N ALA A 202 3.55 7.25 9.68
CA ALA A 202 4.25 6.11 9.12
C ALA A 202 5.56 5.81 9.82
N LEU A 203 6.00 4.56 9.65
CA LEU A 203 7.35 4.12 9.93
C LEU A 203 8.08 3.95 8.59
N PHE A 204 9.37 4.25 8.56
CA PHE A 204 10.20 4.15 7.36
C PHE A 204 11.36 3.22 7.64
N VAL A 205 11.54 2.23 6.78
CA VAL A 205 12.63 1.26 6.82
C VAL A 205 13.31 1.19 5.45
N SER A 206 14.49 0.62 5.38
CA SER A 206 15.12 0.39 4.09
C SER A 206 14.38 -0.71 3.31
N LEU A 207 14.48 -0.70 1.98
CA LEU A 207 13.89 -1.75 1.13
C LEU A 207 14.52 -3.10 1.42
N GLU A 208 15.83 -3.11 1.68
CA GLU A 208 16.58 -4.32 2.04
C GLU A 208 16.06 -4.92 3.37
N ALA A 209 15.63 -4.09 4.31
CA ALA A 209 15.02 -4.57 5.55
C ALA A 209 13.67 -5.25 5.31
N ILE A 210 12.86 -4.71 4.39
CA ILE A 210 11.61 -5.35 3.97
C ILE A 210 11.88 -6.71 3.34
N GLU A 211 12.81 -6.77 2.38
CA GLU A 211 13.15 -8.01 1.67
C GLU A 211 13.71 -9.07 2.62
N ALA A 212 14.61 -8.67 3.52
CA ALA A 212 15.18 -9.58 4.53
C ALA A 212 14.10 -10.19 5.45
N MET A 213 13.09 -9.40 5.83
CA MET A 213 11.98 -9.91 6.63
C MET A 213 11.10 -10.89 5.87
N HIS A 214 10.94 -10.73 4.55
CA HIS A 214 10.11 -11.63 3.73
C HIS A 214 10.84 -12.90 3.35
N SER A 215 12.15 -12.85 3.09
CA SER A 215 12.95 -14.03 2.74
C SER A 215 13.06 -15.05 3.88
N ASP A 216 13.06 -14.59 5.12
CA ASP A 216 13.10 -15.48 6.29
C ASP A 216 11.77 -16.22 6.53
N GLY A 217 10.64 -15.63 6.11
CA GLY A 217 9.31 -16.23 6.23
C GLY A 217 9.05 -17.39 5.28
N GLU A 218 9.62 -17.38 4.08
CA GLU A 218 9.43 -18.46 3.09
C GLU A 218 10.18 -19.75 3.43
N SER A 219 11.23 -19.68 4.26
CA SER A 219 12.03 -20.84 4.65
C SER A 219 11.37 -21.74 5.72
N GLU A 220 10.37 -21.26 6.45
CA GLU A 220 9.68 -22.05 7.48
C GLU A 220 8.47 -22.85 6.95
N ASP A 221 7.82 -22.39 5.87
CA ASP A 221 6.62 -23.06 5.33
C ASP A 221 6.95 -24.36 4.57
N HIS A 222 8.21 -24.58 4.18
CA HIS A 222 8.66 -25.81 3.51
C HIS A 222 9.17 -26.93 4.46
N ARG A 223 9.28 -26.68 5.77
CA ARG A 223 9.71 -27.72 6.74
C ARG A 223 8.59 -28.48 7.41
N GLY A 224 7.33 -28.09 7.19
CA GLY A 224 6.17 -28.65 7.88
C GLY A 224 5.50 -29.87 7.23
N HIS A 225 5.93 -30.37 6.07
CA HIS A 225 5.20 -31.41 5.34
C HIS A 225 5.94 -32.73 5.06
N ASN A 226 7.04 -33.04 5.76
CA ASN A 226 7.77 -34.29 5.55
C ASN A 226 7.99 -35.13 6.82
N GLU A 227 7.02 -35.23 7.70
CA GLU A 227 7.03 -36.29 8.74
C GLU A 227 5.60 -36.76 9.00
N HIS A 228 5.14 -37.75 8.23
CA HIS A 228 4.16 -38.76 8.61
C HIS A 228 3.88 -39.72 7.44
N GLU A 229 4.82 -40.60 7.17
CA GLU A 229 4.56 -41.96 6.64
C GLU A 229 5.52 -42.86 7.38
N ASP A 230 4.98 -43.56 8.37
CA ASP A 230 5.31 -44.94 8.78
C ASP A 230 4.66 -45.19 10.14
N HIS A 231 3.50 -45.84 10.10
CA HIS A 231 3.10 -46.81 11.12
C HIS A 231 2.23 -47.91 10.53
N ASP A 232 2.91 -49.03 10.35
CA ASP A 232 2.37 -50.37 10.16
C ASP A 232 1.40 -50.80 11.27
N GLN A 233 0.36 -51.45 10.81
CA GLN A 233 -0.28 -52.68 11.33
C GLN A 233 -0.45 -52.82 12.84
N HIS A 234 -1.69 -52.94 13.30
CA HIS A 234 -2.13 -54.02 14.15
C HIS A 234 -3.64 -54.26 14.04
N GLU A 235 -3.93 -55.55 13.92
CA GLU A 235 -5.20 -56.25 13.81
C GLU A 235 -6.04 -56.17 15.09
N GLU A 236 -7.35 -56.41 14.82
CA GLU A 236 -8.32 -57.24 15.55
C GLU A 236 -9.09 -56.68 16.74
N GLN A 237 -10.38 -56.74 16.49
CA GLN A 237 -11.49 -57.36 17.24
C GLN A 237 -12.30 -56.54 18.25
N GLU A 238 -13.56 -56.63 17.92
CA GLU A 238 -14.79 -56.98 18.66
C GLU A 238 -15.66 -55.88 19.28
N ASP A 239 -16.88 -55.89 18.69
CA ASP A 239 -18.21 -55.82 19.31
C ASP A 239 -18.52 -54.82 20.42
N HIS A 240 -19.53 -54.02 20.17
CA HIS A 240 -20.84 -54.05 20.84
C HIS A 240 -21.78 -52.92 20.40
N ASP A 241 -22.90 -53.38 19.90
CA ASP A 241 -24.30 -52.95 20.00
C ASP A 241 -24.68 -51.60 20.58
N ALA A 242 -25.59 -51.01 19.80
CA ALA A 242 -26.93 -50.57 20.20
C ALA A 242 -27.26 -49.08 20.31
N HIS A 243 -28.31 -48.78 19.53
CA HIS A 243 -29.38 -47.78 19.76
C HIS A 243 -29.08 -46.28 19.54
N VAL A 244 -29.83 -45.55 18.81
CA VAL A 244 -31.25 -45.33 18.49
C VAL A 244 -31.36 -44.06 17.64
N ASN A 245 -32.04 -44.18 16.54
CA ASN A 245 -33.03 -43.29 15.91
C ASN A 245 -32.99 -41.77 16.20
N GLU A 246 -32.87 -40.97 15.14
CA GLU A 246 -33.98 -40.06 14.76
C GLU A 246 -33.74 -39.43 13.38
N LYS A 247 -34.82 -39.42 12.63
CA LYS A 247 -35.17 -38.90 11.36
C LYS A 247 -34.73 -37.43 11.14
N HIS A 248 -34.35 -37.07 9.92
CA HIS A 248 -35.00 -36.03 9.15
C HIS A 248 -34.65 -36.09 7.66
N GLU A 249 -35.65 -36.34 6.94
CA GLU A 249 -36.24 -35.79 5.71
C GLU A 249 -35.31 -35.33 4.57
N ARG A 250 -35.55 -36.02 3.55
CA ARG A 250 -35.45 -36.00 2.11
C ARG A 250 -35.78 -34.64 1.46
N TYR A 251 -34.91 -34.18 0.56
CA TYR A 251 -35.33 -33.49 -0.65
C TYR A 251 -34.52 -34.01 -1.83
N ASP A 252 -35.24 -34.64 -2.74
CA ASP A 252 -34.81 -35.04 -4.07
C ASP A 252 -34.80 -33.84 -5.00
N ALA A 253 -33.80 -33.70 -5.84
CA ALA A 253 -33.92 -33.09 -7.16
C ALA A 253 -32.90 -33.74 -8.10
N HIS A 254 -33.43 -34.44 -9.05
CA HIS A 254 -32.79 -34.99 -10.24
C HIS A 254 -32.29 -33.84 -11.14
N GLU A 255 -31.12 -34.03 -11.77
CA GLU A 255 -30.92 -33.67 -13.18
C GLU A 255 -29.81 -34.54 -13.78
N GLU A 256 -30.21 -35.12 -14.91
CA GLU A 256 -29.48 -36.04 -15.77
C GLU A 256 -28.36 -35.29 -16.52
N HIS A 257 -27.19 -35.89 -16.68
CA HIS A 257 -26.29 -35.53 -17.76
C HIS A 257 -25.74 -36.78 -18.45
N GLU A 258 -26.02 -36.78 -19.73
CA GLU A 258 -25.68 -37.75 -20.75
C GLU A 258 -24.19 -38.02 -20.90
N SER A 259 -23.86 -39.29 -21.08
CA SER A 259 -22.59 -39.84 -21.49
C SER A 259 -22.31 -39.54 -22.98
N HIS A 260 -21.13 -39.09 -23.30
CA HIS A 260 -20.54 -39.24 -24.63
C HIS A 260 -19.20 -39.99 -24.53
N ASP A 261 -19.26 -41.24 -24.94
CA ASP A 261 -18.12 -42.04 -25.34
C ASP A 261 -17.50 -41.53 -26.64
N ALA A 262 -16.20 -41.32 -26.66
CA ALA A 262 -15.40 -41.34 -27.88
C ALA A 262 -14.06 -42.01 -27.59
N GLN A 263 -13.97 -43.23 -28.07
CA GLN A 263 -12.72 -43.96 -28.21
C GLN A 263 -11.93 -43.38 -29.37
N GLU A 264 -10.63 -43.13 -29.20
CA GLU A 264 -9.67 -43.14 -30.31
C GLU A 264 -8.38 -43.84 -29.89
N GLU A 265 -7.91 -44.61 -30.81
CA GLU A 265 -6.99 -45.74 -30.77
C GLU A 265 -5.53 -45.28 -30.61
N HIS A 266 -4.77 -46.08 -29.85
CA HIS A 266 -3.31 -45.99 -29.77
C HIS A 266 -2.68 -46.82 -30.87
N GLU A 267 -1.95 -46.19 -31.77
CA GLU A 267 -0.94 -46.85 -32.59
C GLU A 267 0.44 -46.74 -31.94
N SER A 268 1.00 -47.89 -31.66
CA SER A 268 2.37 -48.11 -31.23
C SER A 268 3.33 -48.11 -32.43
N HIS A 269 4.40 -47.32 -32.34
CA HIS A 269 5.57 -47.55 -33.18
C HIS A 269 6.81 -47.77 -32.30
N ASP A 270 7.18 -49.05 -32.25
CA ASP A 270 8.52 -49.51 -31.91
C ASP A 270 9.49 -49.13 -33.02
N ALA A 271 10.58 -48.44 -32.69
CA ALA A 271 11.80 -48.42 -33.48
C ALA A 271 13.01 -48.45 -32.53
N ARG A 272 13.63 -49.58 -32.57
CA ARG A 272 14.87 -49.96 -31.89
C ARG A 272 16.02 -49.70 -32.87
N GLU A 273 16.99 -48.85 -32.54
CA GLU A 273 18.33 -48.85 -33.16
C GLU A 273 19.38 -48.43 -32.13
N GLU A 274 20.17 -49.32 -31.80
CA GLU A 274 21.59 -49.64 -31.74
C GLU A 274 22.55 -48.50 -31.33
N GLN A 275 23.26 -48.80 -30.23
CA GLN A 275 24.45 -48.09 -29.78
C GLN A 275 25.68 -48.48 -30.59
N PRO A 276 26.69 -47.63 -30.67
CA PRO A 276 28.07 -48.07 -30.54
C PRO A 276 28.81 -47.48 -29.35
N GLU A 277 29.46 -48.34 -28.61
CA GLU A 277 30.58 -48.08 -27.72
C GLU A 277 31.75 -47.42 -28.48
N TYR A 278 32.38 -46.41 -27.88
CA TYR A 278 33.81 -46.15 -27.94
C TYR A 278 34.20 -45.06 -26.92
N GLY A 279 34.99 -45.41 -25.90
CA GLY A 279 36.39 -45.07 -25.83
C GLY A 279 36.64 -43.90 -24.87
N ASP A 280 37.14 -44.24 -23.68
CA ASP A 280 37.85 -43.36 -22.74
C ASP A 280 38.86 -42.46 -23.44
N ASN A 281 38.82 -41.16 -23.11
CA ASN A 281 40.02 -40.34 -23.01
C ASN A 281 39.72 -39.13 -22.10
N ASP A 282 40.34 -39.21 -20.93
CA ASP A 282 40.55 -38.10 -20.02
C ASP A 282 41.28 -36.92 -20.70
N VAL A 283 40.59 -35.78 -20.79
CA VAL A 283 41.25 -34.46 -20.81
C VAL A 283 40.39 -33.51 -19.99
N HIS A 284 40.78 -33.33 -18.74
CA HIS A 284 40.33 -32.19 -17.95
C HIS A 284 40.81 -30.90 -18.66
N LYS A 285 39.87 -30.21 -19.30
CA LYS A 285 39.99 -28.80 -19.59
C LYS A 285 39.12 -28.05 -18.56
N ASP A 286 39.82 -27.41 -17.65
CA ASP A 286 39.28 -26.37 -16.82
C ASP A 286 38.67 -25.29 -17.72
N HIS A 287 37.37 -25.36 -17.94
CA HIS A 287 36.61 -24.24 -18.40
C HIS A 287 36.13 -23.49 -17.16
N ASP A 288 36.94 -22.54 -16.72
CA ASP A 288 36.46 -21.39 -15.98
C ASP A 288 35.48 -20.63 -16.90
N GLU A 289 34.25 -21.11 -16.95
CA GLU A 289 33.14 -20.29 -17.35
C GLU A 289 32.96 -19.25 -16.25
N HIS A 290 33.49 -18.07 -16.50
CA HIS A 290 33.02 -16.87 -15.84
C HIS A 290 31.53 -16.78 -16.04
N HIS A 291 30.75 -17.35 -15.10
CA HIS A 291 29.41 -16.88 -14.82
C HIS A 291 29.59 -15.41 -14.44
N ALA A 292 29.39 -14.52 -15.43
CA ALA A 292 29.07 -13.16 -15.15
C ALA A 292 27.89 -13.24 -14.15
N GLY A 293 28.20 -13.00 -12.88
CA GLY A 293 27.20 -12.94 -11.83
C GLY A 293 26.21 -11.88 -12.28
N HIS A 294 25.01 -12.32 -12.64
CA HIS A 294 23.87 -11.43 -12.63
C HIS A 294 23.76 -11.01 -11.17
N ASP A 295 24.16 -9.78 -10.92
CA ASP A 295 23.99 -9.10 -9.64
C ASP A 295 22.47 -8.92 -9.49
N HIS A 296 21.82 -9.99 -9.01
CA HIS A 296 20.40 -9.93 -8.72
C HIS A 296 20.26 -8.97 -7.54
N SER A 297 19.67 -7.81 -7.79
CA SER A 297 19.28 -6.92 -6.71
C SER A 297 18.52 -7.72 -5.66
N PRO A 298 18.84 -7.59 -4.38
CA PRO A 298 18.10 -8.26 -3.31
C PRO A 298 16.64 -7.83 -3.26
N ILE A 299 16.25 -6.75 -3.95
CA ILE A 299 14.91 -6.19 -3.98
C ILE A 299 14.15 -6.77 -5.17
N GLY A 300 13.07 -7.52 -4.91
CA GLY A 300 12.24 -8.14 -5.96
C GLY A 300 11.25 -7.15 -6.59
N THR A 301 10.43 -6.50 -5.77
CA THR A 301 9.36 -5.61 -6.24
C THR A 301 9.11 -4.44 -5.31
N VAL A 302 8.51 -3.38 -5.85
CA VAL A 302 8.05 -2.21 -5.07
C VAL A 302 6.61 -1.85 -5.43
N THR A 303 5.93 -1.17 -4.54
CA THR A 303 4.52 -0.80 -4.75
C THR A 303 4.37 0.39 -5.70
N ALA A 304 5.25 1.37 -5.59
CA ALA A 304 5.26 2.58 -6.42
C ALA A 304 6.65 3.23 -6.41
N VAL A 305 6.90 4.10 -7.39
CA VAL A 305 8.12 4.90 -7.49
C VAL A 305 7.76 6.37 -7.62
N LEU A 306 8.28 7.20 -6.72
CA LEU A 306 8.23 8.66 -6.85
C LEU A 306 9.36 9.11 -7.77
N VAL A 307 9.07 10.00 -8.70
CA VAL A 307 10.03 10.41 -9.75
C VAL A 307 10.15 11.92 -9.78
N GLY A 308 11.38 12.40 -9.78
CA GLY A 308 11.70 13.79 -10.05
C GLY A 308 12.39 13.94 -11.40
N LEU A 309 11.98 14.94 -12.15
CA LEU A 309 12.41 15.20 -13.51
C LEU A 309 13.21 16.50 -13.61
N ASN A 310 14.02 16.61 -14.64
CA ASN A 310 14.83 17.81 -14.88
C ASN A 310 14.01 19.02 -15.36
N SER A 311 12.81 18.78 -15.92
CA SER A 311 11.96 19.85 -16.44
C SER A 311 10.49 19.42 -16.51
N PRO A 312 9.53 20.32 -16.23
CA PRO A 312 8.11 20.05 -16.42
C PRO A 312 7.71 19.67 -17.85
N ILE A 313 8.49 20.12 -18.85
CA ILE A 313 8.23 19.82 -20.26
C ILE A 313 8.45 18.33 -20.54
N THR A 314 9.40 17.70 -19.87
CA THR A 314 9.75 16.29 -20.07
C THR A 314 8.79 15.34 -19.36
N THR A 315 7.95 15.84 -18.46
CA THR A 315 7.02 15.03 -17.68
C THR A 315 6.08 14.21 -18.56
N LEU A 316 5.52 14.80 -19.63
CA LEU A 316 4.65 14.07 -20.54
C LEU A 316 5.40 13.05 -21.40
N GLN A 317 6.68 13.27 -21.68
CA GLN A 317 7.50 12.32 -22.42
C GLN A 317 7.80 11.07 -21.57
N VAL A 318 8.21 11.28 -20.30
CA VAL A 318 8.46 10.16 -19.38
C VAL A 318 7.16 9.44 -19.05
N LYS A 319 6.06 10.18 -18.81
CA LYS A 319 4.73 9.57 -18.62
C LYS A 319 4.37 8.66 -19.79
N ARG A 320 4.51 9.14 -21.02
CA ARG A 320 4.21 8.36 -22.20
C ARG A 320 5.09 7.11 -22.30
N TRP A 321 6.38 7.24 -22.03
CA TRP A 321 7.30 6.11 -22.04
C TRP A 321 6.86 5.05 -21.00
N VAL A 322 6.46 5.46 -19.79
CA VAL A 322 5.94 4.53 -18.77
C VAL A 322 4.63 3.87 -19.20
N ASP A 323 3.68 4.66 -19.74
CA ASP A 323 2.36 4.14 -20.15
C ASP A 323 2.44 3.19 -21.35
N GLU A 324 3.48 3.32 -22.20
CA GLU A 324 3.78 2.48 -23.36
C GLU A 324 4.86 1.42 -23.07
N PHE A 325 5.29 1.27 -21.80
CA PHE A 325 6.33 0.32 -21.42
C PHE A 325 5.92 -1.13 -21.71
N GLU A 326 6.76 -1.87 -22.48
CA GLU A 326 6.43 -3.21 -22.95
C GLU A 326 6.76 -4.31 -21.94
N GLY A 327 7.72 -4.05 -21.00
CA GLY A 327 8.17 -5.05 -20.04
C GLY A 327 7.13 -5.40 -18.98
N GLU A 328 6.30 -4.41 -18.61
CA GLU A 328 5.33 -4.55 -17.52
C GLU A 328 4.19 -3.53 -17.70
N ALA A 329 2.99 -3.86 -17.22
CA ALA A 329 1.84 -2.96 -17.29
C ALA A 329 1.94 -1.84 -16.24
N LEU A 330 2.64 -0.77 -16.58
CA LEU A 330 2.85 0.40 -15.73
C LEU A 330 1.83 1.52 -15.99
N LEU A 331 1.71 2.41 -15.02
CA LEU A 331 0.93 3.64 -15.07
C LEU A 331 1.74 4.76 -14.42
N ALA A 332 1.91 5.89 -15.12
CA ALA A 332 2.44 7.11 -14.54
C ALA A 332 1.34 8.13 -14.32
N ILE A 333 1.30 8.72 -13.13
CA ILE A 333 0.35 9.79 -12.78
C ILE A 333 1.08 11.09 -12.42
N LEU A 334 0.45 12.21 -12.74
CA LEU A 334 0.83 13.52 -12.22
C LEU A 334 0.09 13.74 -10.90
N PRO A 335 0.78 13.86 -9.75
CA PRO A 335 0.11 13.94 -8.44
C PRO A 335 -0.91 15.08 -8.37
N GLY A 336 -0.59 16.25 -8.92
CA GLY A 336 -1.49 17.40 -8.93
C GLY A 336 -2.76 17.18 -9.76
N VAL A 337 -2.66 16.49 -10.91
CA VAL A 337 -3.81 16.17 -11.76
C VAL A 337 -4.70 15.12 -11.10
N ALA A 338 -4.11 14.04 -10.61
CA ALA A 338 -4.84 12.97 -9.92
C ALA A 338 -5.55 13.50 -8.66
N LEU A 339 -4.93 14.41 -7.93
CA LEU A 339 -5.54 15.08 -6.78
C LEU A 339 -6.74 15.96 -7.20
N THR A 340 -6.64 16.67 -8.32
CA THR A 340 -7.76 17.45 -8.84
C THR A 340 -8.94 16.57 -9.20
N GLN A 341 -8.71 15.46 -9.89
CA GLN A 341 -9.74 14.47 -10.24
C GLN A 341 -10.40 13.89 -8.98
N LEU A 342 -9.63 13.58 -7.93
CA LEU A 342 -10.16 13.14 -6.65
C LEU A 342 -11.15 14.17 -6.07
N TRP A 343 -10.80 15.46 -6.08
CA TRP A 343 -11.66 16.53 -5.57
C TRP A 343 -12.90 16.76 -6.42
N GLU A 344 -12.82 16.61 -7.74
CA GLU A 344 -13.98 16.66 -8.63
C GLU A 344 -14.96 15.51 -8.32
N LEU A 345 -14.43 14.34 -8.08
CA LEU A 345 -15.25 13.16 -7.71
C LEU A 345 -15.97 13.39 -6.38
N VAL A 346 -15.28 13.89 -5.36
CA VAL A 346 -15.87 14.22 -4.05
C VAL A 346 -16.93 15.35 -4.20
N GLY A 347 -16.63 16.38 -5.00
CA GLY A 347 -17.57 17.48 -5.24
C GLY A 347 -18.85 17.04 -5.97
N ASN A 348 -18.75 16.10 -6.89
CA ASN A 348 -19.93 15.55 -7.60
C ASN A 348 -20.84 14.73 -6.66
N VAL A 349 -20.28 14.02 -5.69
CA VAL A 349 -21.07 13.30 -4.68
C VAL A 349 -21.86 14.26 -3.80
N GLU A 350 -21.25 15.39 -3.41
CA GLU A 350 -21.94 16.43 -2.62
C GLU A 350 -23.08 17.12 -3.39
N ALA A 351 -22.96 17.25 -4.71
CA ALA A 351 -24.00 17.88 -5.54
C ALA A 351 -25.25 17.00 -5.72
N VAL A 352 -25.14 15.70 -5.41
CA VAL A 352 -26.27 14.73 -5.52
C VAL A 352 -26.96 14.49 -4.18
N LEU A 353 -26.35 14.81 -3.06
CA LEU A 353 -26.89 14.76 -1.71
C LEU A 353 -27.60 16.07 -1.33
#